data_cf8f32b22c8e061e2591b76ce0498b32
#
_entry.id   cf8f32b22c8e061e2591b76ce0498b32
#
_cell.length_a   1.000
_cell.length_b   1.000
_cell.length_c   1.000
_cell.angle_alpha   90.00
_cell.angle_beta   90.00
_cell.angle_gamma   90.00
#
_symmetry.space_group_name_H-M   'P 1'
#
loop_
_entity.id
_entity.type
_entity.pdbx_description
1 polymer ?
#
loop_
_entity_poly.entity_id
_entity_poly.type
_entity_poly.pdbx_seq_one_letter_code
_entity_poly.pdbx_strand_id
1 'polypeptide(L)'
;PGTILTEVTLNCVDGVALGTEATAFYIALPPQTFANGITVEITDTTNFTMTQSTDKEVVIERNHIKPMTAFKFVNPNTPTIPIPANNEIWYTATAKVEPYYTDEFGAKYLSNVWDSETGKGVITFEGDVTKIGYYAFYGYQTDCNKLTSVTIPDSVTTIGDSAFLGCYGFSSVTIPDSVTTIGDSAF
;
A
#
# COMPACT_ATOMS: atom_id res chain seq x y z
N PRO A 1 40.26 29.08 -0.03
CA PRO A 1 39.25 28.48 -0.89
C PRO A 1 38.87 27.16 -0.28
N GLY A 2 37.64 27.04 0.22
CA GLY A 2 37.13 25.79 0.79
C GLY A 2 36.90 24.76 -0.35
N THR A 3 37.14 23.49 -0.03
CA THR A 3 36.84 22.39 -0.99
C THR A 3 35.34 22.38 -1.24
N ILE A 4 34.93 22.52 -2.48
CA ILE A 4 33.53 22.35 -2.89
C ILE A 4 33.25 20.83 -2.82
N LEU A 5 32.32 20.45 -1.94
CA LEU A 5 31.84 19.06 -1.92
C LEU A 5 30.94 18.84 -3.13
N THR A 6 31.28 17.83 -3.93
CA THR A 6 30.47 17.43 -5.10
C THR A 6 29.60 16.23 -4.78
N GLU A 7 29.93 15.49 -3.71
CA GLU A 7 29.21 14.29 -3.30
C GLU A 7 29.31 14.12 -1.78
N VAL A 8 28.23 13.67 -1.17
CA VAL A 8 28.17 13.22 0.22
C VAL A 8 27.41 11.89 0.25
N THR A 9 28.08 10.86 0.73
CA THR A 9 27.45 9.53 0.89
C THR A 9 27.09 9.30 2.35
N LEU A 10 25.82 9.02 2.61
CA LEU A 10 25.33 8.51 3.90
C LEU A 10 25.24 6.98 3.79
N ASN A 11 26.10 6.27 4.50
CA ASN A 11 26.06 4.81 4.56
C ASN A 11 25.41 4.37 5.87
N CYS A 12 24.24 3.75 5.77
CA CYS A 12 23.53 3.14 6.90
C CYS A 12 23.92 1.66 6.95
N VAL A 13 24.95 1.32 7.72
CA VAL A 13 25.59 -0.01 7.76
C VAL A 13 24.60 -1.15 7.99
N ASP A 14 23.58 -0.91 8.82
CA ASP A 14 22.51 -1.88 9.11
C ASP A 14 21.23 -1.63 8.30
N GLY A 15 21.28 -0.71 7.34
CA GLY A 15 20.12 -0.26 6.60
C GLY A 15 19.16 0.60 7.44
N VAL A 16 18.18 1.21 6.79
CA VAL A 16 17.07 1.90 7.45
C VAL A 16 15.78 1.28 6.89
N ALA A 17 14.97 0.70 7.78
CA ALA A 17 13.66 0.22 7.38
C ALA A 17 12.77 1.43 7.05
N LEU A 18 12.39 1.57 5.79
CA LEU A 18 11.41 2.56 5.36
C LEU A 18 10.02 1.95 5.56
N GLY A 19 9.25 2.53 6.50
CA GLY A 19 7.86 2.17 6.73
C GLY A 19 6.89 3.01 5.88
N THR A 20 5.61 2.95 6.23
CA THR A 20 4.55 3.79 5.64
C THR A 20 4.65 5.25 6.11
N GLU A 21 5.28 5.49 7.25
CA GLU A 21 5.51 6.84 7.79
C GLU A 21 6.72 7.50 7.14
N ALA A 22 6.64 8.83 7.01
CA ALA A 22 7.74 9.62 6.46
C ALA A 22 8.98 9.50 7.35
N THR A 23 10.09 9.05 6.79
CA THR A 23 11.39 8.99 7.47
C THR A 23 12.21 10.21 7.08
N ALA A 24 12.64 11.00 8.07
CA ALA A 24 13.49 12.16 7.87
C ALA A 24 14.97 11.79 7.99
N PHE A 25 15.74 12.16 6.97
CA PHE A 25 17.19 12.07 6.98
C PHE A 25 17.79 13.47 7.06
N TYR A 26 18.79 13.63 7.89
CA TYR A 26 19.52 14.89 8.04
C TYR A 26 20.96 14.72 7.59
N ILE A 27 21.36 15.48 6.57
CA ILE A 27 22.72 15.49 6.05
C ILE A 27 23.33 16.85 6.38
N ALA A 28 24.43 16.86 7.12
CA ALA A 28 25.17 18.07 7.42
C ALA A 28 26.11 18.41 6.25
N LEU A 29 25.86 19.52 5.58
CA LEU A 29 26.70 20.05 4.53
C LEU A 29 27.34 21.37 4.97
N PRO A 30 28.59 21.65 4.55
CA PRO A 30 29.15 22.99 4.73
C PRO A 30 28.32 24.02 3.96
N PRO A 31 28.30 25.29 4.40
CA PRO A 31 27.64 26.35 3.69
C PRO A 31 28.18 26.48 2.26
N GLN A 32 27.32 26.31 1.28
CA GLN A 32 27.68 26.42 -0.15
C GLN A 32 26.45 26.58 -1.03
N THR A 33 26.68 26.99 -2.27
CA THR A 33 25.64 27.13 -3.30
C THR A 33 25.82 26.07 -4.36
N PHE A 34 24.76 25.33 -4.65
CA PHE A 34 24.64 24.39 -5.76
C PHE A 34 23.86 25.06 -6.87
N ALA A 35 24.55 25.73 -7.80
CA ALA A 35 23.93 26.54 -8.86
C ALA A 35 23.05 25.72 -9.82
N ASN A 36 23.41 24.46 -10.01
CA ASN A 36 22.68 23.53 -10.90
C ASN A 36 21.79 22.52 -10.14
N GLY A 37 21.45 22.85 -8.91
CA GLY A 37 20.63 21.99 -8.06
C GLY A 37 21.41 20.87 -7.37
N ILE A 38 20.68 19.92 -6.83
CA ILE A 38 21.22 18.74 -6.14
C ILE A 38 20.48 17.49 -6.61
N THR A 39 21.18 16.37 -6.51
CA THR A 39 20.61 15.05 -6.73
C THR A 39 20.75 14.22 -5.45
N VAL A 40 19.69 13.54 -5.06
CA VAL A 40 19.67 12.58 -3.97
C VAL A 40 19.42 11.21 -4.54
N GLU A 41 20.29 10.28 -4.23
CA GLU A 41 20.16 8.89 -4.61
C GLU A 41 19.99 8.03 -3.36
N ILE A 42 18.99 7.14 -3.41
CA ILE A 42 18.73 6.16 -2.35
C ILE A 42 18.83 4.78 -2.97
N THR A 43 19.75 3.97 -2.46
CA THR A 43 19.96 2.60 -2.93
C THR A 43 19.50 1.62 -1.84
N ASP A 44 18.67 0.65 -2.22
CA ASP A 44 18.22 -0.41 -1.33
C ASP A 44 19.21 -1.59 -1.27
N THR A 45 18.92 -2.57 -0.43
CA THR A 45 19.75 -3.77 -0.26
C THR A 45 19.79 -4.67 -1.48
N THR A 46 18.96 -4.43 -2.49
CA THR A 46 18.94 -5.16 -3.77
C THR A 46 19.72 -4.43 -4.86
N ASN A 47 20.44 -3.35 -4.50
CA ASN A 47 21.12 -2.42 -5.39
C ASN A 47 20.20 -1.66 -6.35
N PHE A 48 18.91 -1.59 -6.05
CA PHE A 48 18.03 -0.69 -6.77
C PHE A 48 18.23 0.73 -6.26
N THR A 49 18.45 1.67 -7.16
CA THR A 49 18.66 3.09 -6.84
C THR A 49 17.51 3.93 -7.36
N MET A 50 16.93 4.71 -6.48
CA MET A 50 15.99 5.76 -6.84
C MET A 50 16.68 7.12 -6.73
N THR A 51 16.46 7.95 -7.72
CA THR A 51 17.07 9.28 -7.84
C THR A 51 16.00 10.36 -7.79
N GLN A 52 16.21 11.36 -6.96
CA GLN A 52 15.41 12.59 -6.94
C GLN A 52 16.33 13.79 -7.13
N SER A 53 16.02 14.65 -8.10
CA SER A 53 16.85 15.82 -8.43
C SER A 53 16.03 17.10 -8.52
N THR A 54 16.73 18.21 -8.36
CA THR A 54 16.23 19.54 -8.70
C THR A 54 17.29 20.27 -9.52
N ASP A 55 16.88 20.98 -10.54
CA ASP A 55 17.72 21.85 -11.37
C ASP A 55 17.78 23.30 -10.86
N LYS A 56 17.02 23.61 -9.81
CA LYS A 56 17.00 24.94 -9.19
C LYS A 56 18.18 25.11 -8.26
N GLU A 57 18.71 26.31 -8.22
CA GLU A 57 19.75 26.67 -7.26
C GLU A 57 19.35 26.32 -5.82
N VAL A 58 20.24 25.62 -5.13
CA VAL A 58 20.09 25.28 -3.71
C VAL A 58 21.21 25.94 -2.91
N VAL A 59 20.85 26.83 -2.02
CA VAL A 59 21.78 27.50 -1.11
C VAL A 59 21.71 26.83 0.27
N ILE A 60 22.84 26.33 0.74
CA ILE A 60 23.00 25.81 2.11
C ILE A 60 23.67 26.89 2.94
N GLU A 61 22.95 27.38 3.93
CA GLU A 61 23.44 28.40 4.85
C GLU A 61 23.86 27.78 6.19
N ARG A 62 24.75 28.46 6.90
CA ARG A 62 25.21 28.02 8.23
C ARG A 62 24.03 28.01 9.22
N ASN A 63 23.87 26.91 9.96
CA ASN A 63 22.83 26.72 10.98
C ASN A 63 21.39 26.74 10.44
N HIS A 64 21.20 26.52 9.15
CA HIS A 64 19.87 26.39 8.55
C HIS A 64 19.59 24.95 8.13
N ILE A 65 18.36 24.49 8.37
CA ILE A 65 17.82 23.23 7.82
C ILE A 65 17.08 23.58 6.54
N LYS A 66 17.49 22.98 5.42
CA LYS A 66 16.80 23.14 4.13
C LYS A 66 15.91 21.90 3.92
N PRO A 67 14.60 22.02 4.12
CA PRO A 67 13.73 20.88 3.87
C PRO A 67 13.64 20.58 2.37
N MET A 68 13.69 19.31 2.02
CA MET A 68 13.33 18.82 0.70
C MET A 68 11.85 18.37 0.70
N THR A 69 11.20 18.49 -0.45
CA THR A 69 9.87 17.89 -0.61
C THR A 69 9.95 16.39 -0.41
N ALA A 70 9.05 15.84 0.41
CA ALA A 70 8.97 14.40 0.61
C ALA A 70 8.68 13.70 -0.74
N PHE A 71 9.31 12.58 -0.95
CA PHE A 71 9.08 11.73 -2.12
C PHE A 71 8.93 10.27 -1.66
N LYS A 72 8.13 9.52 -2.43
CA LYS A 72 7.90 8.11 -2.13
C LYS A 72 8.97 7.26 -2.80
N PHE A 73 9.67 6.42 -2.02
CA PHE A 73 10.56 5.41 -2.58
C PHE A 73 9.72 4.30 -3.21
N VAL A 74 9.87 4.09 -4.51
CA VAL A 74 9.19 3.02 -5.26
C VAL A 74 10.25 2.23 -6.02
N ASN A 75 10.53 1.02 -5.56
CA ASN A 75 11.37 0.11 -6.32
C ASN A 75 10.50 -0.60 -7.38
N PRO A 76 10.70 -0.35 -8.69
CA PRO A 76 9.90 -0.99 -9.74
C PRO A 76 10.12 -2.50 -9.83
N ASN A 77 11.21 -3.02 -9.24
CA ASN A 77 11.48 -4.46 -9.16
C ASN A 77 10.92 -5.10 -7.88
N THR A 78 10.40 -4.30 -6.93
CA THR A 78 9.59 -4.87 -5.85
C THR A 78 8.40 -5.53 -6.52
N PRO A 79 8.15 -6.84 -6.30
CA PRO A 79 6.93 -7.44 -6.79
C PRO A 79 5.78 -6.62 -6.23
N THR A 80 5.17 -5.79 -7.07
CA THR A 80 3.91 -5.15 -6.70
C THR A 80 2.95 -6.30 -6.47
N ILE A 81 2.55 -6.53 -5.22
CA ILE A 81 1.39 -7.38 -4.98
C ILE A 81 0.29 -6.70 -5.79
N PRO A 82 -0.24 -7.35 -6.83
CA PRO A 82 -1.28 -6.72 -7.62
C PRO A 82 -2.42 -6.35 -6.67
N ILE A 83 -2.75 -5.05 -6.62
CA ILE A 83 -3.93 -4.58 -5.89
C ILE A 83 -5.11 -4.59 -6.83
N PRO A 84 -6.32 -4.95 -6.36
CA PRO A 84 -7.54 -4.86 -7.17
C PRO A 84 -7.76 -3.44 -7.66
N ALA A 85 -8.39 -3.29 -8.82
CA ALA A 85 -9.01 -2.03 -9.19
C ALA A 85 -10.06 -1.64 -8.11
N ASN A 86 -10.34 -0.35 -7.95
CA ASN A 86 -11.27 0.12 -6.92
C ASN A 86 -12.69 -0.49 -6.99
N ASN A 87 -13.07 -0.99 -8.14
CA ASN A 87 -14.35 -1.67 -8.38
C ASN A 87 -14.24 -3.20 -8.32
N GLU A 88 -13.18 -3.75 -7.74
CA GLU A 88 -12.96 -5.19 -7.65
C GLU A 88 -12.56 -5.60 -6.23
N ILE A 89 -12.96 -6.80 -5.82
CA ILE A 89 -12.41 -7.52 -4.66
C ILE A 89 -11.85 -8.83 -5.18
N TRP A 90 -10.58 -9.09 -4.88
CA TRP A 90 -9.95 -10.36 -5.22
C TRP A 90 -9.93 -11.28 -4.01
N TYR A 91 -10.11 -12.56 -4.25
CA TYR A 91 -10.04 -13.57 -3.20
C TYR A 91 -9.40 -14.86 -3.67
N THR A 92 -8.95 -15.66 -2.73
CA THR A 92 -8.63 -17.07 -2.96
C THR A 92 -9.52 -17.94 -2.10
N ALA A 93 -9.91 -19.10 -2.63
CA ALA A 93 -10.83 -20.01 -1.97
C ALA A 93 -10.69 -21.45 -2.51
N THR A 94 -11.16 -22.42 -1.73
CA THR A 94 -11.23 -23.83 -2.16
C THR A 94 -12.50 -24.15 -2.97
N ALA A 95 -13.46 -23.22 -3.01
CA ALA A 95 -14.64 -23.24 -3.87
C ALA A 95 -15.09 -21.80 -4.11
N LYS A 96 -15.99 -21.57 -5.10
CA LYS A 96 -16.56 -20.25 -5.34
C LYS A 96 -17.24 -19.72 -4.08
N VAL A 97 -16.96 -18.48 -3.70
CA VAL A 97 -17.54 -17.82 -2.53
C VAL A 97 -18.39 -16.64 -2.98
N GLU A 98 -19.68 -16.66 -2.66
CA GLU A 98 -20.58 -15.54 -2.92
C GLU A 98 -20.73 -14.67 -1.67
N PRO A 99 -20.76 -13.34 -1.80
CA PRO A 99 -21.13 -12.47 -0.69
C PRO A 99 -22.52 -12.79 -0.16
N TYR A 100 -22.72 -12.69 1.16
CA TYR A 100 -24.05 -12.90 1.76
C TYR A 100 -24.97 -11.71 1.48
N TYR A 101 -24.48 -10.48 1.72
CA TYR A 101 -25.16 -9.25 1.34
C TYR A 101 -24.39 -8.54 0.23
N THR A 102 -24.99 -8.45 -0.96
CA THR A 102 -24.36 -7.85 -2.16
C THR A 102 -24.49 -6.33 -2.21
N ASP A 103 -25.32 -5.72 -1.36
CA ASP A 103 -25.56 -4.29 -1.24
C ASP A 103 -24.69 -3.61 -0.16
N GLU A 104 -23.89 -4.41 0.56
CA GLU A 104 -23.04 -3.96 1.67
C GLU A 104 -21.62 -3.54 1.23
N PHE A 105 -21.42 -3.17 -0.04
CA PHE A 105 -20.09 -2.79 -0.55
C PHE A 105 -19.95 -1.30 -0.90
N GLY A 106 -21.03 -0.52 -0.75
CA GLY A 106 -21.06 0.88 -1.17
C GLY A 106 -21.06 1.07 -2.69
N ALA A 107 -21.09 -0.03 -3.43
CA ALA A 107 -21.17 -0.11 -4.89
C ALA A 107 -22.11 -1.26 -5.28
N LYS A 108 -22.69 -1.19 -6.48
CA LYS A 108 -23.62 -2.21 -6.95
C LYS A 108 -22.85 -3.45 -7.44
N TYR A 109 -23.17 -4.60 -6.89
CA TYR A 109 -22.63 -5.88 -7.31
C TYR A 109 -22.99 -6.18 -8.78
N LEU A 110 -22.00 -6.61 -9.56
CA LEU A 110 -22.18 -6.98 -10.98
C LEU A 110 -21.94 -8.46 -11.21
N SER A 111 -20.80 -8.99 -10.78
CA SER A 111 -20.41 -10.36 -11.08
C SER A 111 -19.39 -10.92 -10.08
N ASN A 112 -19.29 -12.23 -10.07
CA ASN A 112 -18.25 -12.97 -9.36
C ASN A 112 -17.76 -14.10 -10.27
N VAL A 113 -16.52 -14.02 -10.67
CA VAL A 113 -15.84 -15.04 -11.48
C VAL A 113 -14.82 -15.74 -10.59
N TRP A 114 -14.85 -17.07 -10.55
CA TRP A 114 -13.93 -17.90 -9.80
C TRP A 114 -13.34 -18.97 -10.71
N ASP A 115 -12.02 -19.13 -10.63
CA ASP A 115 -11.28 -20.12 -11.40
C ASP A 115 -10.92 -21.31 -10.49
N SER A 116 -11.46 -22.46 -10.82
CA SER A 116 -11.26 -23.70 -10.06
C SER A 116 -9.86 -24.28 -10.17
N GLU A 117 -9.08 -23.93 -11.20
CA GLU A 117 -7.71 -24.41 -11.39
C GLU A 117 -6.73 -23.66 -10.50
N THR A 118 -6.95 -22.34 -10.35
CA THR A 118 -6.06 -21.47 -9.57
C THR A 118 -6.60 -21.17 -8.17
N GLY A 119 -7.88 -21.45 -7.90
CA GLY A 119 -8.56 -21.09 -6.67
C GLY A 119 -8.77 -19.60 -6.47
N LYS A 120 -8.61 -18.79 -7.55
CA LYS A 120 -8.73 -17.33 -7.50
C LYS A 120 -10.10 -16.87 -7.96
N GLY A 121 -10.63 -15.86 -7.29
CA GLY A 121 -11.88 -15.21 -7.64
C GLY A 121 -11.77 -13.70 -7.72
N VAL A 122 -12.63 -13.11 -8.54
CA VAL A 122 -12.79 -11.66 -8.70
C VAL A 122 -14.27 -11.33 -8.62
N ILE A 123 -14.61 -10.49 -7.64
CA ILE A 123 -15.92 -9.88 -7.53
C ILE A 123 -15.84 -8.49 -8.12
N THR A 124 -16.74 -8.15 -9.05
CA THR A 124 -16.75 -6.88 -9.77
C THR A 124 -18.00 -6.09 -9.44
N PHE A 125 -17.86 -4.78 -9.31
CA PHE A 125 -18.90 -3.84 -8.94
C PHE A 125 -19.05 -2.71 -9.97
N GLU A 126 -20.23 -2.07 -10.01
CA GLU A 126 -20.45 -0.83 -10.72
C GLU A 126 -20.07 0.35 -9.82
N GLY A 127 -18.84 0.89 -10.00
CA GLY A 127 -18.25 1.95 -9.19
C GLY A 127 -17.35 1.43 -8.08
N ASP A 128 -16.72 2.36 -7.37
CA ASP A 128 -15.70 2.06 -6.35
C ASP A 128 -16.31 1.40 -5.11
N VAL A 129 -15.69 0.31 -4.67
CA VAL A 129 -16.01 -0.35 -3.40
C VAL A 129 -15.50 0.53 -2.27
N THR A 130 -16.39 1.06 -1.44
CA THR A 130 -16.02 1.98 -0.35
C THR A 130 -16.06 1.36 1.03
N LYS A 131 -16.73 0.23 1.17
CA LYS A 131 -16.82 -0.54 2.42
C LYS A 131 -16.89 -2.05 2.15
N ILE A 132 -16.49 -2.85 3.13
CA ILE A 132 -16.92 -4.25 3.29
C ILE A 132 -17.89 -4.22 4.46
N GLY A 133 -19.18 -4.21 4.19
CA GLY A 133 -20.18 -3.88 5.21
C GLY A 133 -20.59 -5.04 6.11
N TYR A 134 -21.71 -4.85 6.82
CA TYR A 134 -22.25 -5.79 7.78
C TYR A 134 -22.57 -7.14 7.15
N TYR A 135 -21.99 -8.23 7.69
CA TYR A 135 -22.17 -9.60 7.18
C TYR A 135 -21.89 -9.78 5.69
N ALA A 136 -21.03 -8.96 5.08
CA ALA A 136 -20.73 -9.02 3.65
C ALA A 136 -20.31 -10.44 3.21
N PHE A 137 -19.49 -11.11 4.05
CA PHE A 137 -19.05 -12.49 3.88
C PHE A 137 -19.38 -13.33 5.12
N TYR A 138 -20.68 -13.62 5.33
CA TYR A 138 -21.14 -14.34 6.53
C TYR A 138 -21.02 -15.86 6.34
N GLY A 139 -20.03 -16.47 6.97
CA GLY A 139 -19.64 -17.86 6.77
C GLY A 139 -20.63 -18.93 7.22
N TYR A 140 -21.59 -18.59 8.09
CA TYR A 140 -22.63 -19.55 8.54
C TYR A 140 -23.78 -19.72 7.54
N GLN A 141 -23.92 -18.84 6.58
CA GLN A 141 -25.00 -18.86 5.58
C GLN A 141 -24.48 -19.00 4.14
N THR A 142 -23.17 -18.94 3.94
CA THR A 142 -22.52 -19.03 2.64
C THR A 142 -21.31 -19.96 2.69
N ASP A 143 -20.70 -20.19 1.52
CA ASP A 143 -19.44 -20.92 1.42
C ASP A 143 -18.20 -20.11 1.85
N CYS A 144 -18.37 -19.03 2.62
CA CYS A 144 -17.24 -18.22 3.10
C CYS A 144 -16.25 -19.00 3.99
N ASN A 145 -16.64 -20.15 4.54
CA ASN A 145 -15.72 -21.08 5.19
C ASN A 145 -14.68 -21.67 4.21
N LYS A 146 -14.88 -21.52 2.91
CA LYS A 146 -13.94 -21.89 1.84
C LYS A 146 -12.96 -20.76 1.49
N LEU A 147 -13.27 -19.52 1.92
CA LEU A 147 -12.44 -18.36 1.69
C LEU A 147 -11.10 -18.50 2.43
N THR A 148 -10.00 -18.35 1.71
CA THR A 148 -8.64 -18.50 2.30
C THR A 148 -7.91 -17.16 2.39
N SER A 149 -8.17 -16.26 1.47
CA SER A 149 -7.65 -14.87 1.56
C SER A 149 -8.55 -13.88 0.81
N VAL A 150 -8.45 -12.61 1.18
CA VAL A 150 -9.06 -11.48 0.46
C VAL A 150 -8.03 -10.37 0.28
N THR A 151 -8.03 -9.79 -0.89
CA THR A 151 -7.31 -8.55 -1.19
C THR A 151 -8.32 -7.44 -1.42
N ILE A 152 -8.29 -6.45 -0.56
CA ILE A 152 -9.24 -5.34 -0.49
C ILE A 152 -8.65 -4.15 -1.28
N PRO A 153 -9.43 -3.47 -2.13
CA PRO A 153 -8.95 -2.31 -2.89
C PRO A 153 -8.73 -1.08 -2.00
N ASP A 154 -7.84 -0.18 -2.47
CA ASP A 154 -7.46 1.05 -1.75
C ASP A 154 -8.60 2.08 -1.59
N SER A 155 -9.74 1.87 -2.23
CA SER A 155 -10.94 2.71 -2.06
C SER A 155 -11.76 2.39 -0.81
N VAL A 156 -11.51 1.23 -0.16
CA VAL A 156 -12.24 0.81 1.04
C VAL A 156 -11.75 1.56 2.26
N THR A 157 -12.68 2.19 2.97
CA THR A 157 -12.40 2.94 4.21
C THR A 157 -12.94 2.26 5.46
N THR A 158 -13.85 1.29 5.31
CA THR A 158 -14.54 0.65 6.43
C THR A 158 -14.70 -0.84 6.21
N ILE A 159 -14.36 -1.63 7.22
CA ILE A 159 -14.76 -3.04 7.36
C ILE A 159 -15.79 -3.08 8.49
N GLY A 160 -17.00 -3.48 8.18
CA GLY A 160 -18.15 -3.44 9.08
C GLY A 160 -18.19 -4.62 10.06
N ASP A 161 -19.18 -4.54 10.98
CA ASP A 161 -19.38 -5.57 11.99
C ASP A 161 -19.64 -6.93 11.34
N SER A 162 -18.95 -7.95 11.83
CA SER A 162 -19.12 -9.35 11.39
C SER A 162 -18.92 -9.57 9.89
N ALA A 163 -18.17 -8.70 9.22
CA ALA A 163 -17.99 -8.72 7.76
C ALA A 163 -17.52 -10.09 7.25
N PHE A 164 -16.65 -10.77 8.01
CA PHE A 164 -16.09 -12.09 7.70
C PHE A 164 -16.38 -13.12 8.80
N LEU A 165 -17.38 -12.88 9.63
CA LEU A 165 -17.73 -13.78 10.73
C LEU A 165 -18.06 -15.20 10.21
N GLY A 166 -17.38 -16.22 10.76
CA GLY A 166 -17.57 -17.61 10.36
C GLY A 166 -16.78 -18.04 9.12
N CYS A 167 -15.91 -17.19 8.60
CA CYS A 167 -15.00 -17.52 7.49
C CYS A 167 -13.80 -18.35 8.01
N TYR A 168 -14.02 -19.55 8.53
CA TYR A 168 -13.01 -20.36 9.23
C TYR A 168 -11.84 -20.83 8.36
N GLY A 169 -11.94 -20.75 7.03
CA GLY A 169 -10.85 -21.04 6.10
C GLY A 169 -9.85 -19.87 5.94
N PHE A 170 -10.16 -18.73 6.55
CA PHE A 170 -9.43 -17.49 6.37
C PHE A 170 -8.03 -17.58 6.99
N SER A 171 -7.00 -17.48 6.18
CA SER A 171 -5.60 -17.57 6.63
C SER A 171 -4.87 -16.23 6.57
N SER A 172 -5.33 -15.32 5.70
CA SER A 172 -4.72 -14.01 5.55
C SER A 172 -5.68 -12.99 4.94
N VAL A 173 -5.47 -11.72 5.30
CA VAL A 173 -6.10 -10.55 4.70
C VAL A 173 -5.06 -9.45 4.53
N THR A 174 -5.10 -8.80 3.39
CA THR A 174 -4.35 -7.54 3.20
C THR A 174 -5.33 -6.40 3.37
N ILE A 175 -5.16 -5.65 4.45
CA ILE A 175 -5.97 -4.46 4.75
C ILE A 175 -5.22 -3.25 4.21
N PRO A 176 -5.78 -2.46 3.29
CA PRO A 176 -5.12 -1.28 2.75
C PRO A 176 -5.06 -0.15 3.78
N ASP A 177 -4.10 0.76 3.59
CA ASP A 177 -3.90 1.93 4.48
C ASP A 177 -5.09 2.89 4.49
N SER A 178 -5.98 2.78 3.52
CA SER A 178 -7.23 3.55 3.42
C SER A 178 -8.28 3.18 4.48
N VAL A 179 -8.18 1.98 5.07
CA VAL A 179 -9.14 1.50 6.07
C VAL A 179 -8.93 2.22 7.40
N THR A 180 -9.91 3.00 7.80
CA THR A 180 -9.90 3.77 9.06
C THR A 180 -10.77 3.16 10.15
N THR A 181 -11.66 2.22 9.79
CA THR A 181 -12.61 1.62 10.73
C THR A 181 -12.72 0.12 10.49
N ILE A 182 -12.62 -0.65 11.58
CA ILE A 182 -12.91 -2.10 11.60
C ILE A 182 -13.96 -2.32 12.71
N GLY A 183 -15.07 -2.91 12.33
CA GLY A 183 -16.22 -3.16 13.22
C GLY A 183 -16.03 -4.36 14.14
N ASP A 184 -17.02 -4.56 15.03
CA ASP A 184 -17.02 -5.63 16.00
C ASP A 184 -17.11 -7.00 15.33
N SER A 185 -16.25 -7.95 15.75
CA SER A 185 -16.21 -9.31 15.22
C SER A 185 -16.09 -9.39 13.69
N ALA A 186 -15.37 -8.42 13.09
CA ALA A 186 -15.23 -8.32 11.64
C ALA A 186 -14.58 -9.57 11.01
N PHE A 187 -13.78 -10.31 11.81
CA PHE A 187 -13.06 -11.53 11.46
C PHE A 187 -13.35 -12.69 12.41
#